data_83af9884c487cf02f780d9a5ac03e6dd
#
_entry.id   83af9884c487cf02f780d9a5ac03e6dd
#
_cell.length_a   1.000
_cell.length_b   1.000
_cell.length_c   1.000
_cell.angle_alpha   90.00
_cell.angle_beta   90.00
_cell.angle_gamma   90.00
#
_symmetry.space_group_name_H-M   'P 1'
#
loop_
_entity.id
_entity.type
_entity.pdbx_description
1 polymer ?
#
loop_
_entity_poly.entity_id
_entity_poly.type
_entity_poly.pdbx_seq_one_letter_code
_entity_poly.pdbx_strand_id
1 'polypeptide(L)'
;MSLRRQMRITGLHHVTLIARDLQRTTAFYRDTMGLALVDQEANPDDPTARHFAFGDVNGTPGTLVTFLEYPAMPEGTVGIGSTHHIALAVESAEELEAWRDYLRGQRVHTSEIFDRGRFRSLYLRDPDGHIVEIATRGPGVGPSGPRAGNG
;
A
#
# COMPACT_ATOMS: atom_id res chain seq x y z
N MET A 1 14.39 2.34 -35.61
CA MET A 1 13.79 1.93 -34.32
C MET A 1 12.99 3.10 -33.76
N SER A 2 11.74 2.85 -33.32
CA SER A 2 10.98 3.90 -32.66
C SER A 2 11.65 4.26 -31.32
N LEU A 3 11.67 5.56 -30.98
CA LEU A 3 12.21 6.07 -29.72
C LEU A 3 11.65 5.31 -28.49
N ARG A 4 10.41 4.85 -28.57
CA ARG A 4 9.74 4.10 -27.51
C ARG A 4 10.42 2.78 -27.15
N ARG A 5 11.16 2.15 -28.08
CA ARG A 5 11.89 0.90 -27.80
C ARG A 5 13.13 1.11 -26.92
N GLN A 6 13.61 2.35 -26.84
CA GLN A 6 14.76 2.71 -26.02
C GLN A 6 14.37 3.21 -24.62
N MET A 7 13.08 3.54 -24.43
CA MET A 7 12.56 4.04 -23.15
C MET A 7 11.78 2.95 -22.45
N ARG A 8 12.02 2.79 -21.15
CA ARG A 8 11.37 1.74 -20.34
C ARG A 8 10.87 2.30 -19.01
N ILE A 9 9.65 1.93 -18.67
CA ILE A 9 9.14 2.05 -17.31
C ILE A 9 9.44 0.72 -16.64
N THR A 10 10.13 0.77 -15.51
CA THR A 10 10.62 -0.44 -14.81
C THR A 10 9.73 -0.89 -13.67
N GLY A 11 8.73 -0.10 -13.30
CA GLY A 11 7.79 -0.45 -12.25
C GLY A 11 7.25 0.77 -11.52
N LEU A 12 6.62 0.55 -10.39
CA LEU A 12 6.18 1.62 -9.50
C LEU A 12 7.36 2.14 -8.68
N HIS A 13 7.44 3.46 -8.53
CA HIS A 13 8.37 4.13 -7.64
C HIS A 13 7.71 4.35 -6.27
N HIS A 14 6.55 4.97 -6.25
CA HIS A 14 5.74 5.21 -5.07
C HIS A 14 4.27 5.38 -5.43
N VAL A 15 3.41 5.29 -4.43
CA VAL A 15 2.02 5.75 -4.50
C VAL A 15 1.84 6.87 -3.49
N THR A 16 1.04 7.88 -3.82
CA THR A 16 0.76 9.02 -2.93
C THR A 16 -0.73 9.05 -2.61
N LEU A 17 -1.03 9.08 -1.34
CA LEU A 17 -2.37 9.10 -0.78
C LEU A 17 -2.60 10.41 -0.03
N ILE A 18 -3.84 10.75 0.20
CA ILE A 18 -4.22 11.94 0.98
C ILE A 18 -4.68 11.48 2.36
N ALA A 19 -4.16 12.15 3.39
CA ALA A 19 -4.48 11.91 4.78
C ALA A 19 -5.06 13.16 5.44
N ARG A 20 -5.90 12.95 6.43
CA ARG A 20 -6.44 14.03 7.24
C ARG A 20 -5.42 14.52 8.27
N ASP A 21 -4.71 13.59 8.90
CA ASP A 21 -3.80 13.84 10.01
C ASP A 21 -2.62 12.89 9.93
N LEU A 22 -1.44 13.42 9.58
CA LEU A 22 -0.23 12.60 9.41
C LEU A 22 0.30 12.00 10.73
N GLN A 23 -0.05 12.56 11.88
CA GLN A 23 0.29 11.93 13.16
C GLN A 23 -0.45 10.60 13.31
N ARG A 24 -1.74 10.57 12.99
CA ARG A 24 -2.57 9.37 13.02
C ARG A 24 -2.14 8.36 11.95
N THR A 25 -1.80 8.85 10.77
CA THR A 25 -1.28 8.03 9.66
C THR A 25 0.05 7.38 10.05
N THR A 26 0.95 8.12 10.70
CA THR A 26 2.24 7.60 11.15
C THR A 26 2.07 6.53 12.23
N ALA A 27 1.17 6.72 13.18
CA ALA A 27 0.87 5.69 14.18
C ALA A 27 0.41 4.39 13.52
N PHE A 28 -0.33 4.46 12.44
CA PHE A 28 -0.78 3.27 11.70
C PHE A 28 0.36 2.65 10.87
N TYR A 29 0.96 3.40 9.95
CA TYR A 29 1.92 2.81 9.00
C TYR A 29 3.27 2.49 9.62
N ARG A 30 3.76 3.29 10.55
CA ARG A 30 5.00 3.02 11.25
C ARG A 30 4.79 2.09 12.44
N ASP A 31 3.91 2.46 13.37
CA ASP A 31 3.84 1.79 14.67
C ASP A 31 3.04 0.49 14.60
N THR A 32 1.95 0.45 13.83
CA THR A 32 1.13 -0.75 13.66
C THR A 32 1.64 -1.63 12.51
N MET A 33 1.87 -1.06 11.34
CA MET A 33 2.26 -1.83 10.15
C MET A 33 3.76 -2.09 10.04
N GLY A 34 4.58 -1.38 10.80
CA GLY A 34 6.03 -1.64 10.85
C GLY A 34 6.83 -1.08 9.68
N LEU A 35 6.26 -0.17 8.87
CA LEU A 35 7.02 0.53 7.84
C LEU A 35 7.92 1.58 8.48
N ALA A 36 9.06 1.87 7.85
CA ALA A 36 9.92 2.96 8.29
C ALA A 36 9.38 4.31 7.77
N LEU A 37 9.35 5.32 8.64
CA LEU A 37 9.15 6.71 8.22
C LEU A 37 10.49 7.22 7.68
N VAL A 38 10.59 7.37 6.37
CA VAL A 38 11.85 7.66 5.68
C VAL A 38 11.98 9.08 5.20
N ASP A 39 10.87 9.81 5.15
CA ASP A 39 10.86 11.23 4.80
C ASP A 39 9.70 11.95 5.50
N GLN A 40 9.96 13.19 5.90
CA GLN A 40 9.01 14.01 6.64
C GLN A 40 9.33 15.48 6.36
N GLU A 41 8.58 16.10 5.46
CA GLU A 41 8.85 17.48 5.04
C GLU A 41 7.58 18.23 4.65
N ALA A 42 7.71 19.52 4.33
CA ALA A 42 6.65 20.27 3.68
C ALA A 42 6.47 19.77 2.24
N ASN A 43 5.23 19.79 1.75
CA ASN A 43 4.96 19.49 0.35
C ASN A 43 5.64 20.54 -0.53
N PRO A 44 6.53 20.15 -1.47
CA PRO A 44 7.24 21.12 -2.31
C PRO A 44 6.31 21.93 -3.21
N ASP A 45 5.15 21.38 -3.57
CA ASP A 45 4.17 22.08 -4.41
C ASP A 45 3.17 22.92 -3.59
N ASP A 46 3.08 22.66 -2.30
CA ASP A 46 2.17 23.37 -1.37
C ASP A 46 2.83 23.42 0.02
N PRO A 47 3.59 24.49 0.34
CA PRO A 47 4.27 24.57 1.64
C PRO A 47 3.34 24.59 2.86
N THR A 48 2.03 24.75 2.67
CA THR A 48 1.05 24.70 3.76
C THR A 48 0.66 23.26 4.13
N ALA A 49 0.96 22.27 3.29
CA ALA A 49 0.66 20.87 3.50
C ALA A 49 1.94 20.10 3.87
N ARG A 50 1.79 19.13 4.76
CA ARG A 50 2.89 18.23 5.11
C ARG A 50 2.92 17.03 4.16
N HIS A 51 4.12 16.50 3.94
CA HIS A 51 4.38 15.30 3.14
C HIS A 51 5.19 14.31 3.97
N PHE A 52 4.72 13.06 4.07
CA PHE A 52 5.41 11.97 4.76
C PHE A 52 5.55 10.79 3.81
N ALA A 53 6.69 10.08 3.91
CA ALA A 53 6.95 8.87 3.15
C ALA A 53 7.29 7.71 4.09
N PHE A 54 6.67 6.57 3.82
CA PHE A 54 6.91 5.30 4.52
C PHE A 54 7.40 4.27 3.50
N GLY A 55 8.27 3.38 3.93
CA GLY A 55 8.80 2.33 3.07
C GLY A 55 9.70 1.38 3.83
N ASP A 56 10.63 0.73 3.12
CA ASP A 56 11.72 0.04 3.79
C ASP A 56 12.68 1.06 4.43
N VAL A 57 13.62 0.59 5.24
CA VAL A 57 14.54 1.46 5.99
C VAL A 57 15.45 2.32 5.11
N ASN A 58 15.62 1.94 3.86
CA ASN A 58 16.45 2.66 2.89
C ASN A 58 15.64 3.60 1.99
N GLY A 59 14.31 3.62 2.12
CA GLY A 59 13.46 4.39 1.21
C GLY A 59 13.54 3.91 -0.24
N THR A 60 13.67 2.62 -0.45
CA THR A 60 13.87 2.03 -1.78
C THR A 60 12.68 2.29 -2.69
N PRO A 61 12.90 2.82 -3.91
CA PRO A 61 11.83 2.95 -4.90
C PRO A 61 11.10 1.63 -5.11
N GLY A 62 9.77 1.70 -5.16
CA GLY A 62 8.89 0.53 -5.23
C GLY A 62 8.35 0.08 -3.87
N THR A 63 8.97 0.47 -2.76
CA THR A 63 8.47 0.18 -1.41
C THR A 63 7.72 1.35 -0.78
N LEU A 64 7.66 2.49 -1.45
CA LEU A 64 7.23 3.74 -0.87
C LEU A 64 5.72 3.95 -0.95
N VAL A 65 5.13 4.25 0.19
CA VAL A 65 3.77 4.79 0.33
C VAL A 65 3.91 6.19 0.94
N THR A 66 3.47 7.20 0.21
CA THR A 66 3.62 8.59 0.63
C THR A 66 2.26 9.23 0.89
N PHE A 67 2.24 10.28 1.70
CA PHE A 67 1.02 10.94 2.10
C PHE A 67 1.17 12.45 2.03
N LEU A 68 0.10 13.10 1.56
CA LEU A 68 -0.10 14.54 1.64
C LEU A 68 -1.21 14.82 2.64
N GLU A 69 -0.99 15.76 3.55
CA GLU A 69 -1.97 16.11 4.57
C GLU A 69 -2.85 17.27 4.09
N TYR A 70 -4.14 16.99 3.92
CA TYR A 70 -5.15 17.97 3.54
C TYR A 70 -6.39 17.83 4.42
N PRO A 71 -6.37 18.36 5.66
CA PRO A 71 -7.45 18.13 6.64
C PRO A 71 -8.82 18.65 6.20
N ALA A 72 -8.83 19.65 5.32
CA ALA A 72 -10.07 20.31 4.86
C ALA A 72 -10.69 19.66 3.63
N MET A 73 -10.01 18.70 3.00
CA MET A 73 -10.59 17.98 1.86
C MET A 73 -11.74 17.08 2.32
N PRO A 74 -12.77 16.89 1.48
CA PRO A 74 -13.84 15.94 1.76
C PRO A 74 -13.28 14.51 1.74
N GLU A 75 -13.95 13.60 2.45
CA GLU A 75 -13.60 12.19 2.41
C GLU A 75 -13.77 11.64 1.00
N GLY A 76 -12.79 10.83 0.58
CA GLY A 76 -12.81 10.18 -0.71
C GLY A 76 -13.75 8.99 -0.75
N THR A 77 -14.25 8.69 -1.94
CA THR A 77 -15.03 7.49 -2.22
C THR A 77 -14.41 6.75 -3.41
N VAL A 78 -14.50 5.42 -3.38
CA VAL A 78 -14.05 4.59 -4.50
C VAL A 78 -15.00 4.76 -5.67
N GLY A 79 -14.46 5.06 -6.85
CA GLY A 79 -15.23 5.25 -8.04
C GLY A 79 -14.33 5.32 -9.28
N ILE A 80 -14.95 5.61 -10.43
CA ILE A 80 -14.20 5.72 -11.69
C ILE A 80 -13.14 6.83 -11.55
N GLY A 81 -11.90 6.49 -11.87
CA GLY A 81 -10.76 7.40 -11.76
C GLY A 81 -10.05 7.37 -10.41
N SER A 82 -10.60 6.70 -9.38
CA SER A 82 -9.91 6.52 -8.11
C SER A 82 -9.05 5.25 -8.10
N THR A 83 -8.04 5.22 -7.23
CA THR A 83 -7.36 3.97 -6.85
C THR A 83 -8.28 3.17 -5.94
N HIS A 84 -8.44 1.87 -6.20
CA HIS A 84 -9.30 1.03 -5.36
C HIS A 84 -8.63 0.67 -4.04
N HIS A 85 -7.39 0.18 -4.09
CA HIS A 85 -6.62 -0.21 -2.92
C HIS A 85 -5.12 -0.24 -3.24
N ILE A 86 -4.31 -0.31 -2.21
CA ILE A 86 -2.88 -0.63 -2.31
C ILE A 86 -2.63 -1.99 -1.69
N ALA A 87 -1.69 -2.75 -2.23
CA ALA A 87 -1.31 -4.06 -1.73
C ALA A 87 0.15 -4.05 -1.27
N LEU A 88 0.36 -4.47 -0.02
CA LEU A 88 1.67 -4.63 0.59
C LEU A 88 2.02 -6.12 0.63
N ALA A 89 3.28 -6.44 0.36
CA ALA A 89 3.71 -7.82 0.21
C ALA A 89 4.25 -8.42 1.51
N VAL A 90 3.92 -9.68 1.74
CA VAL A 90 4.58 -10.56 2.70
C VAL A 90 5.12 -11.79 1.97
N GLU A 91 6.09 -12.47 2.56
CA GLU A 91 6.81 -13.54 1.84
C GLU A 91 6.05 -14.87 1.83
N SER A 92 5.25 -15.17 2.85
CA SER A 92 4.63 -16.49 3.01
C SER A 92 3.20 -16.44 3.54
N ALA A 93 2.48 -17.54 3.37
CA ALA A 93 1.14 -17.72 3.93
C ALA A 93 1.16 -17.68 5.46
N GLU A 94 2.21 -18.22 6.07
CA GLU A 94 2.39 -18.22 7.52
C GLU A 94 2.56 -16.79 8.06
N GLU A 95 3.30 -15.94 7.35
CA GLU A 95 3.42 -14.52 7.71
C GLU A 95 2.08 -13.79 7.56
N LEU A 96 1.33 -14.09 6.53
CA LEU A 96 0.00 -13.50 6.34
C LEU A 96 -0.95 -13.85 7.50
N GLU A 97 -0.96 -15.09 7.93
CA GLU A 97 -1.75 -15.53 9.09
C GLU A 97 -1.29 -14.84 10.38
N ALA A 98 0.01 -14.70 10.57
CA ALA A 98 0.58 -13.98 11.71
C ALA A 98 0.18 -12.50 11.69
N TRP A 99 0.17 -11.86 10.53
CA TRP A 99 -0.32 -10.49 10.38
C TRP A 99 -1.80 -10.36 10.72
N ARG A 100 -2.64 -11.29 10.25
CA ARG A 100 -4.06 -11.31 10.62
C ARG A 100 -4.24 -11.34 12.14
N ASP A 101 -3.56 -12.25 12.81
CA ASP A 101 -3.71 -12.45 14.25
C ASP A 101 -3.18 -11.26 15.04
N TYR A 102 -2.03 -10.72 14.61
CA TYR A 102 -1.44 -9.53 15.20
C TYR A 102 -2.38 -8.31 15.07
N LEU A 103 -2.88 -8.03 13.87
CA LEU A 103 -3.75 -6.88 13.60
C LEU A 103 -5.04 -6.97 14.41
N ARG A 104 -5.65 -8.15 14.46
CA ARG A 104 -6.84 -8.39 15.28
C ARG A 104 -6.54 -8.19 16.77
N GLY A 105 -5.38 -8.60 17.23
CA GLY A 105 -4.89 -8.33 18.58
C GLY A 105 -4.69 -6.84 18.87
N GLN A 106 -4.36 -6.05 17.86
CA GLN A 106 -4.29 -4.59 17.93
C GLN A 106 -5.65 -3.92 17.74
N ARG A 107 -6.73 -4.68 17.68
CA ARG A 107 -8.09 -4.20 17.42
C ARG A 107 -8.26 -3.54 16.04
N VAL A 108 -7.44 -3.92 15.09
CA VAL A 108 -7.61 -3.55 13.69
C VAL A 108 -8.45 -4.62 13.01
N HIS A 109 -9.59 -4.22 12.46
CA HIS A 109 -10.45 -5.14 11.73
C HIS A 109 -9.78 -5.62 10.45
N THR A 110 -9.75 -6.93 10.22
CA THR A 110 -9.30 -7.53 8.97
C THR A 110 -10.38 -8.41 8.36
N SER A 111 -10.37 -8.51 7.04
CA SER A 111 -11.15 -9.54 6.36
C SER A 111 -10.62 -10.94 6.69
N GLU A 112 -11.35 -11.96 6.25
CA GLU A 112 -10.79 -13.30 6.12
C GLU A 112 -9.65 -13.33 5.10
N ILE A 113 -8.83 -14.38 5.15
CA ILE A 113 -7.80 -14.61 4.15
C ILE A 113 -8.47 -15.24 2.92
N PHE A 114 -8.26 -14.61 1.77
CA PHE A 114 -8.74 -15.08 0.48
C PHE A 114 -7.64 -15.80 -0.29
N ASP A 115 -7.98 -16.93 -0.87
CA ASP A 115 -7.11 -17.61 -1.84
C ASP A 115 -7.41 -17.07 -3.23
N ARG A 116 -6.42 -16.39 -3.84
CA ARG A 116 -6.54 -15.81 -5.18
C ARG A 116 -5.92 -16.71 -6.26
N GLY A 117 -5.52 -17.94 -5.89
CA GLY A 117 -4.86 -18.89 -6.78
C GLY A 117 -3.35 -18.69 -6.84
N ARG A 118 -2.89 -17.48 -7.18
CA ARG A 118 -1.45 -17.16 -7.30
C ARG A 118 -0.87 -16.56 -6.04
N PHE A 119 -1.70 -16.01 -5.20
CA PHE A 119 -1.34 -15.43 -3.91
C PHE A 119 -2.54 -15.52 -2.97
N ARG A 120 -2.28 -15.34 -1.70
CA ARG A 120 -3.30 -15.20 -0.67
C ARG A 120 -3.25 -13.80 -0.11
N SER A 121 -4.39 -13.26 0.29
CA SER A 121 -4.45 -11.91 0.80
C SER A 121 -5.56 -11.69 1.82
N LEU A 122 -5.42 -10.61 2.58
CA LEU A 122 -6.45 -10.06 3.44
C LEU A 122 -6.55 -8.54 3.23
N TYR A 123 -7.66 -7.97 3.66
CA TYR A 123 -7.93 -6.54 3.53
C TYR A 123 -8.17 -5.90 4.88
N LEU A 124 -7.73 -4.66 5.01
CA LEU A 124 -8.00 -3.79 6.15
C LEU A 124 -8.15 -2.36 5.67
N ARG A 125 -8.49 -1.46 6.57
CA ARG A 125 -8.55 -0.02 6.27
C ARG A 125 -7.59 0.74 7.15
N ASP A 126 -7.00 1.77 6.57
CA ASP A 126 -6.19 2.72 7.32
C ASP A 126 -7.09 3.74 8.06
N PRO A 127 -6.52 4.67 8.87
CA PRO A 127 -7.32 5.63 9.62
C PRO A 127 -8.23 6.53 8.79
N ASP A 128 -7.90 6.78 7.52
CA ASP A 128 -8.71 7.60 6.60
C ASP A 128 -9.64 6.78 5.72
N GLY A 129 -9.65 5.45 5.89
CA GLY A 129 -10.49 4.55 5.14
C GLY A 129 -9.89 4.04 3.83
N HIS A 130 -8.62 4.32 3.55
CA HIS A 130 -7.94 3.69 2.43
C HIS A 130 -7.96 2.17 2.59
N ILE A 131 -8.31 1.47 1.52
CA ILE A 131 -8.28 0.02 1.52
C ILE A 131 -6.84 -0.43 1.33
N VAL A 132 -6.37 -1.24 2.27
CA VAL A 132 -5.02 -1.83 2.24
C VAL A 132 -5.17 -3.34 2.16
N GLU A 133 -4.46 -3.95 1.23
CA GLU A 133 -4.35 -5.40 1.10
C GLU A 133 -2.99 -5.83 1.61
N ILE A 134 -2.92 -6.94 2.34
CA ILE A 134 -1.66 -7.63 2.61
C ILE A 134 -1.70 -8.92 1.80
N ALA A 135 -0.74 -9.10 0.90
CA ALA A 135 -0.72 -10.20 -0.05
C ALA A 135 0.61 -10.96 0.02
N THR A 136 0.54 -12.28 -0.06
CA THR A 136 1.76 -13.07 -0.26
C THR A 136 2.32 -12.76 -1.64
N ARG A 137 3.65 -12.73 -1.77
CA ARG A 137 4.30 -12.39 -3.04
C ARG A 137 3.86 -13.31 -4.17
N GLY A 138 3.93 -14.61 -3.94
CA GLY A 138 3.58 -15.62 -4.93
C GLY A 138 4.36 -15.47 -6.25
N PRO A 139 3.95 -16.19 -7.29
CA PRO A 139 4.58 -16.08 -8.61
C PRO A 139 4.15 -14.84 -9.40
N GLY A 140 3.23 -14.03 -8.88
CA GLY A 140 2.65 -12.91 -9.60
C GLY A 140 1.65 -13.35 -10.68
N VAL A 141 1.33 -12.45 -11.59
CA VAL A 141 0.33 -12.67 -12.65
C VAL A 141 0.94 -12.64 -14.06
N GLY A 142 2.24 -12.89 -14.15
CA GLY A 142 2.96 -12.88 -15.42
C GLY A 142 2.56 -14.03 -16.35
N PRO A 143 2.96 -13.98 -17.63
CA PRO A 143 2.60 -14.99 -18.62
C PRO A 143 3.20 -16.37 -18.35
N SER A 144 4.25 -16.45 -17.55
CA SER A 144 4.92 -17.70 -17.14
C SER A 144 4.27 -18.41 -15.96
N GLY A 145 3.30 -17.80 -15.30
CA GLY A 145 2.58 -18.42 -14.19
C GLY A 145 1.38 -19.25 -14.69
N PRO A 146 0.93 -20.26 -13.94
CA PRO A 146 -0.28 -21.00 -14.29
C PRO A 146 -1.47 -20.04 -14.30
N ARG A 147 -2.25 -20.05 -15.40
CA ARG A 147 -3.51 -19.31 -15.44
C ARG A 147 -4.47 -20.01 -14.47
N ALA A 148 -5.14 -19.24 -13.62
CA ALA A 148 -6.25 -19.76 -12.87
C ALA A 148 -7.26 -20.33 -13.87
N GLY A 149 -7.59 -21.61 -13.76
CA GLY A 149 -8.60 -22.21 -14.59
C GLY A 149 -9.92 -21.46 -14.38
N ASN A 150 -10.59 -21.12 -15.48
CA ASN A 150 -11.95 -20.63 -15.42
C ASN A 150 -12.80 -21.75 -14.82
N GLY A 151 -13.12 -21.63 -13.55
CA GLY A 151 -14.12 -22.42 -12.87
C GLY A 151 -15.37 -21.59 -12.69
#